data_5c5defcb936f874be01da3be88ff680d
#
_entry.id   5c5defcb936f874be01da3be88ff680d
#
_cell.length_a   1.000
_cell.length_b   1.000
_cell.length_c   1.000
_cell.angle_alpha   90.00
_cell.angle_beta   90.00
_cell.angle_gamma   90.00
#
_symmetry.space_group_name_H-M   'P 1'
#
loop_
_entity.id
_entity.type
_entity.pdbx_description
1 polymer ?
#
loop_
_entity_poly.entity_id
_entity_poly.type
_entity_poly.pdbx_seq_one_letter_code
_entity_poly.pdbx_strand_id
1 'polypeptide(L)'
;MCNISLLEVHKGGQGKKGHKKPVLFPKIVFLYDENLHGPGKPCEDIFEAGVDCSAKTMYPDWLSLTGKGYIASMYKQYGKVISPMGCRAFLSPWYERGGMYPADDKDTPVFVGRFNIGAVSFIFQ
;
A
#
# COMPACT_ATOMS: atom_id res chain seq x y z
N MET A 1 5.38 15.25 2.20
CA MET A 1 4.08 15.91 2.50
C MET A 1 2.97 14.92 2.20
N CYS A 2 2.27 14.47 3.24
CA CYS A 2 1.09 13.65 3.05
C CYS A 2 -0.06 14.53 2.58
N ASN A 3 -0.72 14.13 1.50
CA ASN A 3 -1.75 14.96 0.89
C ASN A 3 -3.13 14.60 1.46
N ILE A 4 -3.51 15.25 2.57
CA ILE A 4 -4.84 15.10 3.20
C ILE A 4 -5.96 15.39 2.18
N SER A 5 -5.73 16.32 1.26
CA SER A 5 -6.70 16.68 0.23
C SER A 5 -7.14 15.49 -0.62
N LEU A 6 -6.25 14.53 -0.89
CA LEU A 6 -6.60 13.34 -1.67
C LEU A 6 -7.52 12.41 -0.89
N LEU A 7 -7.32 12.27 0.41
CA LEU A 7 -8.21 11.53 1.30
C LEU A 7 -9.59 12.18 1.38
N GLU A 8 -9.65 13.51 1.44
CA GLU A 8 -10.91 14.25 1.44
C GLU A 8 -11.68 14.10 0.13
N VAL A 9 -11.00 14.07 -1.02
CA VAL A 9 -11.63 13.80 -2.32
C VAL A 9 -12.25 12.39 -2.34
N HIS A 10 -11.53 11.37 -1.88
CA HIS A 10 -12.05 10.01 -1.79
C HIS A 10 -13.26 9.92 -0.85
N LYS A 11 -13.16 10.51 0.32
CA LYS A 11 -14.24 10.57 1.31
C LYS A 11 -15.47 11.32 0.79
N GLY A 12 -15.26 12.42 0.06
CA GLY A 12 -16.34 13.23 -0.49
C GLY A 12 -17.12 12.58 -1.64
N GLY A 13 -16.49 11.62 -2.33
CA GLY A 13 -17.06 10.98 -3.51
C GLY A 13 -17.17 11.90 -4.72
N GLN A 14 -17.56 11.34 -5.86
CA GLN A 14 -17.77 12.06 -7.12
C GLN A 14 -19.18 11.90 -7.66
N GLY A 15 -19.65 12.89 -8.39
CA GLY A 15 -20.98 12.91 -9.00
C GLY A 15 -21.85 14.07 -8.53
N LYS A 16 -23.11 14.08 -8.97
CA LYS A 16 -24.08 15.12 -8.60
C LYS A 16 -24.44 15.04 -7.11
N LYS A 17 -24.79 16.19 -6.53
CA LYS A 17 -25.28 16.27 -5.15
C LYS A 17 -26.46 15.30 -4.96
N GLY A 18 -26.38 14.45 -3.94
CA GLY A 18 -27.38 13.39 -3.66
C GLY A 18 -27.12 12.05 -4.37
N HIS A 19 -26.21 11.99 -5.35
CA HIS A 19 -25.86 10.77 -6.09
C HIS A 19 -24.34 10.56 -6.17
N LYS A 20 -23.61 10.91 -5.12
CA LYS A 20 -22.17 10.74 -5.07
C LYS A 20 -21.80 9.27 -4.94
N LYS A 21 -20.89 8.83 -5.80
CA LYS A 21 -20.27 7.51 -5.74
C LYS A 21 -18.86 7.61 -5.16
N PRO A 22 -18.37 6.58 -4.46
CA PRO A 22 -16.99 6.55 -4.01
C PRO A 22 -16.00 6.75 -5.17
N VAL A 23 -14.95 7.52 -4.93
CA VAL A 23 -13.84 7.65 -5.86
C VAL A 23 -12.94 6.43 -5.70
N LEU A 24 -12.73 5.66 -6.76
CA LEU A 24 -11.91 4.45 -6.73
C LEU A 24 -10.48 4.68 -7.20
N PHE A 25 -10.26 5.73 -8.00
CA PHE A 25 -8.96 6.06 -8.57
C PHE A 25 -8.63 7.55 -8.40
N PRO A 26 -7.34 7.90 -8.22
CA PRO A 26 -6.21 6.98 -8.04
C PRO A 26 -6.35 6.17 -6.76
N LYS A 27 -5.89 4.91 -6.79
CA LYS A 27 -5.86 4.06 -5.60
C LYS A 27 -4.83 4.61 -4.61
N ILE A 28 -5.26 4.88 -3.39
CA ILE A 28 -4.39 5.39 -2.33
C ILE A 28 -3.90 4.22 -1.47
N VAL A 29 -2.61 4.20 -1.20
CA VAL A 29 -1.99 3.32 -0.21
C VAL A 29 -1.45 4.19 0.92
N PHE A 30 -1.94 3.97 2.13
CA PHE A 30 -1.47 4.66 3.33
C PHE A 30 -0.33 3.86 3.95
N LEU A 31 0.85 4.44 3.99
CA LEU A 31 2.02 3.84 4.64
C LEU A 31 1.95 4.14 6.14
N TYR A 32 1.60 3.13 6.92
CA TYR A 32 1.45 3.25 8.36
C TYR A 32 2.76 2.92 9.09
N ASP A 33 3.19 3.84 9.95
CA ASP A 33 4.28 3.66 10.90
C ASP A 33 3.77 3.99 12.30
N GLU A 34 3.87 3.06 13.23
CA GLU A 34 3.39 3.23 14.61
C GLU A 34 4.10 4.35 15.38
N ASN A 35 5.30 4.75 14.94
CA ASN A 35 6.05 5.83 15.56
C ASN A 35 5.60 7.23 15.09
N LEU A 36 4.95 7.31 13.93
CA LEU A 36 4.53 8.57 13.29
C LEU A 36 3.02 8.77 13.34
N HIS A 37 2.23 7.71 13.33
CA HIS A 37 0.79 7.75 13.19
C HIS A 37 0.09 7.25 14.45
N GLY A 38 -0.96 7.94 14.85
CA GLY A 38 -1.77 7.63 16.02
C GLY A 38 -1.90 8.80 16.99
N PRO A 39 -2.65 8.65 18.07
CA PRO A 39 -2.89 9.68 19.05
C PRO A 39 -1.58 10.19 19.68
N GLY A 40 -1.37 11.50 19.68
CA GLY A 40 -0.18 12.15 20.22
C GLY A 40 1.09 11.96 19.40
N LYS A 41 0.99 11.48 18.16
CA LYS A 41 2.13 11.28 17.25
C LYS A 41 2.29 12.44 16.28
N PRO A 42 3.49 12.63 15.67
CA PRO A 42 3.76 13.77 14.80
C PRO A 42 2.84 13.90 13.58
N CYS A 43 2.28 12.81 13.09
CA CYS A 43 1.40 12.78 11.92
C CYS A 43 -0.02 12.30 12.28
N GLU A 44 -0.53 12.74 13.44
CA GLU A 44 -1.87 12.38 13.91
C GLU A 44 -2.97 12.85 12.97
N ASP A 45 -2.88 14.06 12.46
CA ASP A 45 -3.86 14.68 11.55
C ASP A 45 -4.11 13.86 10.28
N ILE A 46 -3.05 13.40 9.62
CA ILE A 46 -3.18 12.55 8.43
C ILE A 46 -3.68 11.15 8.79
N PHE A 47 -3.31 10.64 9.95
CA PHE A 47 -3.80 9.35 10.45
C PHE A 47 -5.31 9.40 10.69
N GLU A 48 -5.82 10.43 11.39
CA GLU A 48 -7.25 10.63 11.61
C GLU A 48 -8.03 10.78 10.30
N ALA A 49 -7.50 11.58 9.36
CA ALA A 49 -8.10 11.73 8.04
C ALA A 49 -8.18 10.39 7.29
N GLY A 50 -7.15 9.56 7.39
CA GLY A 50 -7.11 8.22 6.80
C GLY A 50 -8.14 7.27 7.42
N VAL A 51 -8.25 7.27 8.75
CA VAL A 51 -9.23 6.46 9.48
C VAL A 51 -10.66 6.86 9.14
N ASP A 52 -10.96 8.16 9.14
CA ASP A 52 -12.29 8.67 8.79
C ASP A 52 -12.66 8.36 7.32
N CYS A 53 -11.70 8.48 6.41
CA CYS A 53 -11.89 8.06 5.02
C CYS A 53 -12.18 6.56 4.92
N SER A 54 -11.43 5.73 5.63
CA SER A 54 -11.63 4.28 5.66
C SER A 54 -13.00 3.88 6.21
N ALA A 55 -13.46 4.54 7.25
CA ALA A 55 -14.77 4.30 7.85
C ALA A 55 -15.93 4.57 6.86
N LYS A 56 -15.73 5.50 5.93
CA LYS A 56 -16.78 5.90 4.95
C LYS A 56 -16.68 5.15 3.62
N THR A 57 -15.49 4.82 3.17
CA THR A 57 -15.27 4.36 1.79
C THR A 57 -14.50 3.05 1.69
N MET A 58 -14.01 2.51 2.81
CA MET A 58 -13.10 1.36 2.89
C MET A 58 -11.73 1.62 2.20
N TYR A 59 -11.41 2.86 1.89
CA TYR A 59 -10.11 3.34 1.38
C TYR A 59 -9.53 4.37 2.36
N PRO A 60 -8.20 4.56 2.39
CA PRO A 60 -7.13 3.93 1.59
C PRO A 60 -6.84 2.49 1.97
N ASP A 61 -6.03 1.79 1.15
CA ASP A 61 -5.42 0.54 1.59
C ASP A 61 -4.31 0.85 2.60
N TRP A 62 -4.29 0.13 3.70
CA TRP A 62 -3.29 0.33 4.75
C TRP A 62 -2.13 -0.64 4.59
N LEU A 63 -0.92 -0.11 4.55
CA LEU A 63 0.32 -0.85 4.45
C LEU A 63 1.20 -0.55 5.66
N SER A 64 1.31 -1.52 6.58
CA SER A 64 2.13 -1.33 7.77
C SER A 64 3.62 -1.52 7.47
N LEU A 65 4.41 -0.51 7.81
CA LEU A 65 5.87 -0.54 7.76
C LEU A 65 6.50 -1.01 9.08
N THR A 66 5.69 -1.20 10.12
CA THR A 66 6.11 -1.67 11.45
C THR A 66 5.37 -2.94 11.84
N GLY A 67 5.91 -3.66 12.84
CA GLY A 67 5.33 -4.92 13.30
C GLY A 67 6.00 -6.17 12.70
N LYS A 68 5.24 -7.28 12.63
CA LYS A 68 5.75 -8.61 12.23
C LYS A 68 5.32 -9.07 10.83
N GLY A 69 4.68 -8.18 10.06
CA GLY A 69 4.20 -8.51 8.71
C GLY A 69 5.32 -8.63 7.67
N TYR A 70 5.02 -9.27 6.54
CA TYR A 70 5.96 -9.43 5.42
C TYR A 70 6.55 -8.09 4.94
N ILE A 71 5.69 -7.09 4.74
CA ILE A 71 6.13 -5.77 4.26
C ILE A 71 7.01 -5.07 5.28
N ALA A 72 6.65 -5.13 6.58
CA ALA A 72 7.46 -4.56 7.64
C ALA A 72 8.84 -5.23 7.73
N SER A 73 8.90 -6.55 7.57
CA SER A 73 10.17 -7.31 7.53
C SER A 73 11.03 -6.89 6.34
N MET A 74 10.44 -6.77 5.15
CA MET A 74 11.15 -6.33 3.94
C MET A 74 11.64 -4.88 4.07
N TYR A 75 10.79 -4.00 4.62
CA TYR A 75 11.18 -2.62 4.87
C TYR A 75 12.35 -2.51 5.84
N LYS A 76 12.32 -3.29 6.93
CA LYS A 76 13.40 -3.33 7.92
C LYS A 76 14.71 -3.87 7.32
N GLN A 77 14.62 -4.89 6.47
CA GLN A 77 15.79 -5.55 5.88
C GLN A 77 16.42 -4.75 4.76
N TYR A 78 15.62 -4.15 3.88
CA TYR A 78 16.10 -3.52 2.64
C TYR A 78 15.89 -2.01 2.58
N GLY A 79 15.16 -1.41 3.54
CA GLY A 79 14.82 0.01 3.52
C GLY A 79 13.89 0.43 2.38
N LYS A 80 13.25 -0.53 1.71
CA LYS A 80 12.37 -0.29 0.55
C LYS A 80 10.94 -0.71 0.86
N VAL A 81 9.99 0.14 0.46
CA VAL A 81 8.57 -0.16 0.55
C VAL A 81 8.15 -0.98 -0.66
N ILE A 82 7.56 -2.15 -0.41
CA ILE A 82 6.97 -2.98 -1.47
C ILE A 82 5.50 -2.58 -1.61
N SER A 83 5.17 -1.91 -2.70
CA SER A 83 3.79 -1.55 -3.00
C SER A 83 2.99 -2.77 -3.47
N PRO A 84 1.73 -2.92 -3.05
CA PRO A 84 0.87 -3.95 -3.59
C PRO A 84 0.58 -3.70 -5.06
N MET A 85 0.54 -4.76 -5.86
CA MET A 85 0.04 -4.74 -7.24
C MET A 85 -1.43 -5.15 -7.26
N GLY A 86 -2.27 -4.32 -7.88
CA GLY A 86 -3.70 -4.59 -8.00
C GLY A 86 -4.36 -4.80 -6.63
N CYS A 87 -4.99 -5.96 -6.43
CA CYS A 87 -5.74 -6.30 -5.23
C CYS A 87 -4.90 -7.05 -4.19
N ARG A 88 -3.82 -6.44 -3.71
CA ARG A 88 -2.98 -6.96 -2.60
C ARG A 88 -2.02 -8.10 -2.96
N ALA A 89 -1.66 -8.24 -4.23
CA ALA A 89 -0.53 -9.07 -4.60
C ALA A 89 0.78 -8.32 -4.30
N PHE A 90 1.70 -8.98 -3.60
CA PHE A 90 3.01 -8.42 -3.32
C PHE A 90 4.06 -9.14 -4.15
N LEU A 91 5.01 -8.37 -4.69
CA LEU A 91 6.12 -8.94 -5.44
C LEU A 91 7.10 -9.61 -4.47
N SER A 92 7.49 -10.84 -4.79
CA SER A 92 8.67 -11.45 -4.18
C SER A 92 9.93 -10.74 -4.69
N PRO A 93 11.01 -10.65 -3.91
CA PRO A 93 12.25 -10.08 -4.39
C PRO A 93 12.77 -10.86 -5.61
N TRP A 94 13.35 -10.12 -6.54
CA TRP A 94 14.14 -10.65 -7.65
C TRP A 94 15.51 -10.02 -7.55
N TYR A 95 16.53 -10.81 -7.47
CA TYR A 95 17.89 -10.32 -7.27
C TYR A 95 18.55 -10.05 -8.62
N GLU A 96 19.32 -8.97 -8.71
CA GLU A 96 19.92 -8.53 -9.97
C GLU A 96 20.83 -9.60 -10.60
N ARG A 97 21.60 -10.33 -9.78
CA ARG A 97 22.53 -11.35 -10.23
C ARG A 97 22.00 -12.78 -10.08
N GLY A 98 21.32 -13.05 -8.97
CA GLY A 98 20.90 -14.41 -8.62
C GLY A 98 19.47 -14.77 -9.03
N GLY A 99 18.67 -13.82 -9.51
CA GLY A 99 17.29 -14.07 -9.91
C GLY A 99 16.35 -14.34 -8.73
N MET A 100 15.81 -15.54 -8.61
CA MET A 100 14.87 -15.91 -7.51
C MET A 100 15.57 -16.01 -6.14
N TYR A 101 16.86 -16.23 -6.11
CA TYR A 101 17.67 -16.35 -4.91
C TYR A 101 18.88 -15.42 -5.02
N PRO A 102 19.36 -14.83 -3.91
CA PRO A 102 20.55 -13.99 -3.97
C PRO A 102 21.77 -14.82 -4.37
N ALA A 103 22.60 -14.27 -5.27
CA ALA A 103 23.86 -14.91 -5.65
C ALA A 103 24.88 -14.86 -4.52
N ASP A 104 24.85 -13.80 -3.71
CA ASP A 104 25.66 -13.58 -2.51
C ASP A 104 24.99 -12.54 -1.58
N ASP A 105 25.60 -12.28 -0.42
CA ASP A 105 25.07 -11.34 0.60
C ASP A 105 25.02 -9.88 0.11
N LYS A 106 25.66 -9.57 -1.01
CA LYS A 106 25.70 -8.22 -1.62
C LYS A 106 24.75 -8.09 -2.81
N ASP A 107 24.01 -9.13 -3.13
CA ASP A 107 23.07 -9.08 -4.25
C ASP A 107 21.89 -8.17 -3.93
N THR A 108 21.50 -7.35 -4.90
CA THR A 108 20.48 -6.31 -4.70
C THR A 108 19.11 -6.80 -5.07
N PRO A 109 18.13 -6.75 -4.16
CA PRO A 109 16.75 -7.08 -4.48
C PRO A 109 16.08 -5.98 -5.32
N VAL A 110 15.40 -6.38 -6.38
CA VAL A 110 14.68 -5.51 -7.30
C VAL A 110 13.18 -5.77 -7.16
N PHE A 111 12.41 -4.71 -6.87
CA PHE A 111 10.96 -4.76 -6.68
C PHE A 111 10.19 -3.99 -7.76
N VAL A 112 10.86 -3.57 -8.82
CA VAL A 112 10.29 -2.80 -9.94
C VAL A 112 10.46 -3.55 -11.26
N GLY A 113 9.81 -3.06 -12.32
CA GLY A 113 9.96 -3.61 -13.67
C GLY A 113 9.14 -4.87 -13.92
N ARG A 114 8.14 -5.17 -13.09
CA ARG A 114 7.18 -6.26 -13.27
C ARG A 114 5.79 -5.73 -13.47
N PHE A 115 4.98 -6.49 -14.19
CA PHE A 115 3.57 -6.17 -14.43
C PHE A 115 2.75 -7.46 -14.47
N ASN A 116 1.43 -7.32 -14.33
CA ASN A 116 0.50 -8.43 -14.42
C ASN A 116 0.18 -8.70 -15.90
N ILE A 117 0.46 -9.91 -16.36
CA ILE A 117 0.22 -10.34 -17.75
C ILE A 117 -1.07 -11.13 -17.93
N GLY A 118 -1.73 -11.52 -16.84
CA GLY A 118 -2.97 -12.27 -16.92
C GLY A 118 -3.42 -12.85 -15.58
N ALA A 119 -4.60 -13.42 -15.59
CA ALA A 119 -5.16 -14.17 -14.48
C ALA A 119 -5.58 -15.57 -14.96
N VAL A 120 -5.31 -16.58 -14.13
CA VAL A 120 -5.73 -17.95 -14.36
C VAL A 120 -6.68 -18.36 -13.25
N SER A 121 -7.87 -18.82 -13.61
CA SER A 121 -8.87 -19.32 -12.66
C SER A 121 -9.00 -20.84 -12.80
N PHE A 122 -8.99 -21.54 -11.67
CA PHE A 122 -9.27 -22.96 -11.59
C PHE A 122 -10.66 -23.16 -11.00
N ILE A 123 -11.47 -23.97 -11.66
CA ILE A 123 -12.78 -24.39 -11.15
C ILE A 123 -12.61 -25.82 -10.68
N PHE A 124 -12.82 -26.04 -9.39
CA PHE A 124 -12.88 -27.39 -8.81
C PHE A 124 -14.35 -27.82 -8.77
N GLN A 125 -14.65 -28.97 -9.40
CA GLN A 125 -15.95 -29.63 -9.31
C GLN A 125 -15.93 -30.64 -8.16
#